data_77df84c5f616ab725cc0ad5563765245
#
_entry.id   77df84c5f616ab725cc0ad5563765245
#
_cell.length_a   1.000
_cell.length_b   1.000
_cell.length_c   1.000
_cell.angle_alpha   90.00
_cell.angle_beta   90.00
_cell.angle_gamma   90.00
#
_symmetry.space_group_name_H-M   'P 1'
#
loop_
_entity.id
_entity.type
_entity.pdbx_description
1 polymer ?
#
loop_
_entity_poly.entity_id
_entity_poly.type
_entity_poly.pdbx_seq_one_letter_code
_entity_poly.pdbx_strand_id
1 'polypeptide(L)'
;MCRTVNGADINAEPGVNPQTKDGRGNLAPVTIIMPTLAMEAGGDIEKFFEILDQKIHEAKEMLLERYEFMCAQSPDSAKFMYENGTMSGYKPEEGIRSALKHGTLVIGQLGLAETLQILIGKDHTTKEGMELAKRIEQLFKDRCAEFKKAEHLNFGVYYTPAENLCYTAMKKFKDKYGEIENVSDKDFFTNSIHVPVWKKVSPLEKIDIESQLTSYSNAGCITYVELESTCKNNLEALEQIVNYAMDKDIPYFAINVPNDTCLECGYTDEFNDKCPICGSEHIQQLRRVTG
;
A
#
# COMPACT_ATOMS: atom_id res chain seq x y z
N MET A 1 11.17 4.69 2.45
CA MET A 1 9.99 3.94 1.96
C MET A 1 8.96 4.91 1.40
N CYS A 2 8.49 4.69 0.18
CA CYS A 2 7.43 5.51 -0.40
C CYS A 2 6.13 5.39 0.40
N ARG A 3 5.29 6.41 0.35
CA ARG A 3 3.95 6.48 0.96
C ARG A 3 3.88 6.32 2.49
N THR A 4 4.99 6.37 3.22
CA THR A 4 4.97 6.25 4.68
C THR A 4 4.39 7.51 5.33
N VAL A 5 3.45 7.30 6.24
CA VAL A 5 2.92 8.33 7.16
C VAL A 5 3.04 7.77 8.57
N ASN A 6 3.38 8.61 9.54
CA ASN A 6 3.41 8.22 10.95
C ASN A 6 2.23 8.86 11.68
N GLY A 7 1.47 8.04 12.40
CA GLY A 7 0.46 8.52 13.34
C GLY A 7 1.10 9.12 14.60
N ALA A 8 0.26 9.56 15.54
CA ALA A 8 0.73 10.03 16.85
C ALA A 8 1.56 8.96 17.55
N ASP A 9 2.70 9.35 18.10
CA ASP A 9 3.60 8.48 18.83
C ASP A 9 3.12 8.23 20.26
N ILE A 10 2.86 6.95 20.61
CA ILE A 10 2.47 6.59 21.99
C ILE A 10 3.64 6.69 22.97
N ASN A 11 4.87 6.66 22.45
CA ASN A 11 6.12 6.72 23.22
C ASN A 11 6.78 8.12 23.17
N ALA A 12 6.04 9.16 22.73
CA ALA A 12 6.60 10.51 22.70
C ALA A 12 7.10 10.92 24.09
N GLU A 13 8.32 11.45 24.16
CA GLU A 13 8.91 11.92 25.42
C GLU A 13 8.11 13.11 25.98
N PRO A 14 8.09 13.31 27.31
CA PRO A 14 7.40 14.44 27.92
C PRO A 14 7.84 15.77 27.31
N GLY A 15 6.86 16.57 26.86
CA GLY A 15 7.12 17.86 26.20
C GLY A 15 7.37 17.80 24.69
N VAL A 16 7.48 16.61 24.11
CA VAL A 16 7.57 16.42 22.65
C VAL A 16 6.16 16.25 22.08
N ASN A 17 5.86 16.96 20.98
CA ASN A 17 4.59 16.78 20.30
C ASN A 17 4.48 15.36 19.73
N PRO A 18 3.50 14.54 20.15
CA PRO A 18 3.31 13.18 19.64
C PRO A 18 3.08 13.12 18.12
N GLN A 19 2.69 14.20 17.48
CA GLN A 19 2.50 14.29 16.03
C GLN A 19 3.81 14.54 15.26
N THR A 20 4.94 14.74 15.95
CA THR A 20 6.25 14.85 15.30
C THR A 20 6.55 13.58 14.53
N LYS A 21 6.91 13.74 13.26
CA LYS A 21 7.13 12.62 12.33
C LYS A 21 8.60 12.37 11.98
N ASP A 22 9.45 13.37 12.24
CA ASP A 22 10.86 13.34 11.89
C ASP A 22 11.62 12.25 12.66
N GLY A 23 12.51 11.56 11.97
CA GLY A 23 13.32 10.47 12.51
C GLY A 23 12.55 9.20 12.87
N ARG A 24 11.30 9.08 12.43
CA ARG A 24 10.44 7.91 12.64
C ARG A 24 10.11 7.24 11.31
N GLY A 25 9.73 5.98 11.34
CA GLY A 25 9.37 5.24 10.13
C GLY A 25 8.56 3.99 10.43
N ASN A 26 8.09 3.35 9.36
CA ASN A 26 7.43 2.04 9.45
C ASN A 26 8.47 0.94 9.65
N LEU A 27 8.18 0.03 10.56
CA LEU A 27 9.00 -1.11 10.91
C LEU A 27 8.36 -2.40 10.41
N ALA A 28 9.17 -3.26 9.78
CA ALA A 28 8.87 -4.66 9.47
C ALA A 28 7.45 -4.93 8.93
N PRO A 29 7.03 -4.39 7.78
CA PRO A 29 5.66 -4.55 7.28
C PRO A 29 5.29 -6.02 7.08
N VAL A 30 4.05 -6.38 7.49
CA VAL A 30 3.39 -7.65 7.18
C VAL A 30 2.20 -7.36 6.28
N THR A 31 2.05 -8.13 5.19
CA THR A 31 0.95 -7.97 4.24
C THR A 31 0.11 -9.23 4.20
N ILE A 32 -1.19 -9.10 4.46
CA ILE A 32 -2.17 -10.17 4.42
C ILE A 32 -2.70 -10.31 2.99
N ILE A 33 -2.65 -11.52 2.44
CA ILE A 33 -3.16 -11.84 1.09
C ILE A 33 -4.62 -12.27 1.23
N MET A 34 -5.52 -11.31 1.12
CA MET A 34 -6.93 -11.49 1.45
C MET A 34 -7.72 -12.44 0.50
N PRO A 35 -7.45 -12.50 -0.83
CA PRO A 35 -8.19 -13.42 -1.69
C PRO A 35 -8.12 -14.89 -1.25
N THR A 36 -6.96 -15.32 -0.70
CA THR A 36 -6.82 -16.67 -0.14
C THR A 36 -7.76 -16.91 1.02
N LEU A 37 -7.92 -15.93 1.91
CA LEU A 37 -8.82 -16.02 3.06
C LEU A 37 -10.30 -16.07 2.63
N ALA A 38 -10.67 -15.32 1.61
CA ALA A 38 -12.02 -15.37 1.04
C ALA A 38 -12.35 -16.73 0.45
N MET A 39 -11.39 -17.38 -0.23
CA MET A 39 -11.54 -18.76 -0.70
C MET A 39 -11.66 -19.76 0.45
N GLU A 40 -10.87 -19.63 1.50
CA GLU A 40 -10.93 -20.46 2.71
C GLU A 40 -12.26 -20.30 3.47
N ALA A 41 -12.84 -19.11 3.43
CA ALA A 41 -14.17 -18.85 3.95
C ALA A 41 -15.29 -19.47 3.09
N GLY A 42 -14.99 -19.87 1.85
CA GLY A 42 -15.99 -20.42 0.92
C GLY A 42 -17.00 -19.37 0.43
N GLY A 43 -16.60 -18.09 0.42
CA GLY A 43 -17.46 -16.96 0.05
C GLY A 43 -18.40 -16.49 1.17
N ASP A 44 -18.36 -17.09 2.36
CA ASP A 44 -19.11 -16.64 3.53
C ASP A 44 -18.44 -15.41 4.15
N ILE A 45 -19.20 -14.31 4.22
CA ILE A 45 -18.68 -13.01 4.67
C ILE A 45 -18.33 -13.05 6.18
N GLU A 46 -19.18 -13.60 7.02
CA GLU A 46 -18.94 -13.61 8.48
C GLU A 46 -17.75 -14.50 8.81
N LYS A 47 -17.67 -15.67 8.18
CA LYS A 47 -16.52 -16.56 8.31
C LYS A 47 -15.23 -15.92 7.79
N PHE A 48 -15.31 -15.14 6.70
CA PHE A 48 -14.17 -14.37 6.20
C PHE A 48 -13.68 -13.37 7.26
N PHE A 49 -14.56 -12.64 7.91
CA PHE A 49 -14.18 -11.71 8.97
C PHE A 49 -13.55 -12.42 10.18
N GLU A 50 -14.03 -13.60 10.57
CA GLU A 50 -13.41 -14.41 11.62
C GLU A 50 -11.97 -14.83 11.25
N ILE A 51 -11.77 -15.35 10.04
CA ILE A 51 -10.45 -15.74 9.54
C ILE A 51 -9.53 -14.52 9.43
N LEU A 52 -10.03 -13.41 8.89
CA LEU A 52 -9.26 -12.17 8.74
C LEU A 52 -8.81 -11.64 10.10
N ASP A 53 -9.71 -11.60 11.08
CA ASP A 53 -9.38 -11.16 12.43
C ASP A 53 -8.28 -11.99 13.06
N GLN A 54 -8.38 -13.32 12.95
CA GLN A 54 -7.32 -14.22 13.38
C GLN A 54 -5.98 -13.92 12.68
N LYS A 55 -5.98 -13.69 11.37
CA LYS A 55 -4.77 -13.37 10.60
C LYS A 55 -4.16 -12.03 10.97
N ILE A 56 -4.97 -11.05 11.33
CA ILE A 56 -4.48 -9.77 11.85
C ILE A 56 -3.77 -9.97 13.19
N HIS A 57 -4.28 -10.83 14.07
CA HIS A 57 -3.60 -11.18 15.32
C HIS A 57 -2.30 -11.96 15.09
N GLU A 58 -2.28 -12.92 14.16
CA GLU A 58 -1.05 -13.62 13.77
C GLU A 58 0.00 -12.62 13.21
N ALA A 59 -0.44 -11.66 12.40
CA ALA A 59 0.45 -10.61 11.89
C ALA A 59 1.03 -9.74 13.01
N LYS A 60 0.25 -9.44 14.05
CA LYS A 60 0.73 -8.75 15.26
C LYS A 60 1.85 -9.52 15.94
N GLU A 61 1.66 -10.82 16.18
CA GLU A 61 2.69 -11.65 16.82
C GLU A 61 3.98 -11.69 15.99
N MET A 62 3.87 -11.87 14.67
CA MET A 62 5.04 -11.80 13.77
C MET A 62 5.77 -10.46 13.84
N LEU A 63 5.04 -9.36 13.99
CA LEU A 63 5.63 -8.03 14.10
C LEU A 63 6.33 -7.84 15.43
N LEU A 64 5.78 -8.35 16.54
CA LEU A 64 6.42 -8.31 17.85
C LEU A 64 7.71 -9.12 17.88
N GLU A 65 7.72 -10.34 17.31
CA GLU A 65 8.93 -11.16 17.17
C GLU A 65 10.01 -10.42 16.37
N ARG A 66 9.64 -9.81 15.24
CA ARG A 66 10.59 -9.01 14.44
C ARG A 66 11.08 -7.78 15.17
N TYR A 67 10.22 -7.11 15.93
CA TYR A 67 10.60 -5.96 16.73
C TYR A 67 11.63 -6.34 17.78
N GLU A 68 11.41 -7.41 18.52
CA GLU A 68 12.36 -7.92 19.51
C GLU A 68 13.69 -8.32 18.86
N PHE A 69 13.64 -9.02 17.71
CA PHE A 69 14.84 -9.35 16.95
C PHE A 69 15.63 -8.11 16.53
N MET A 70 14.97 -7.06 16.02
CA MET A 70 15.62 -5.80 15.64
C MET A 70 16.22 -5.09 16.87
N CYS A 71 15.48 -5.06 17.99
CA CYS A 71 15.95 -4.41 19.22
C CYS A 71 17.18 -5.10 19.83
N ALA A 72 17.37 -6.39 19.56
CA ALA A 72 18.52 -7.17 20.04
C ALA A 72 19.78 -7.00 19.18
N GLN A 73 19.70 -6.30 18.04
CA GLN A 73 20.87 -6.07 17.18
C GLN A 73 21.84 -5.05 17.78
N SER A 74 23.10 -5.11 17.35
CA SER A 74 24.08 -4.06 17.65
C SER A 74 23.74 -2.77 16.90
N PRO A 75 23.93 -1.59 17.51
CA PRO A 75 23.83 -0.31 16.81
C PRO A 75 24.73 -0.23 15.56
N ASP A 76 25.81 -0.98 15.51
CA ASP A 76 26.71 -1.05 14.35
C ASP A 76 26.01 -1.57 13.08
N SER A 77 24.90 -2.29 13.22
CA SER A 77 24.09 -2.76 12.07
C SER A 77 23.57 -1.61 11.20
N ALA A 78 23.38 -0.43 11.78
CA ALA A 78 22.96 0.80 11.09
C ALA A 78 23.59 2.04 11.75
N LYS A 79 24.90 1.97 12.00
CA LYS A 79 25.68 2.95 12.77
C LYS A 79 25.42 4.40 12.37
N PHE A 80 25.42 4.69 11.05
CA PHE A 80 25.15 6.03 10.56
C PHE A 80 23.78 6.57 11.02
N MET A 81 22.76 5.74 10.99
CA MET A 81 21.40 6.16 11.34
C MET A 81 21.26 6.51 12.82
N TYR A 82 21.93 5.76 13.68
CA TYR A 82 21.86 5.96 15.13
C TYR A 82 22.77 7.10 15.60
N GLU A 83 24.05 7.11 15.18
CA GLU A 83 25.04 8.09 15.64
C GLU A 83 24.81 9.50 15.08
N ASN A 84 24.13 9.66 13.95
CA ASN A 84 23.89 10.97 13.32
C ASN A 84 22.46 11.52 13.55
N GLY A 85 21.72 10.96 14.51
CA GLY A 85 20.40 11.46 14.87
C GLY A 85 19.33 11.28 13.79
N THR A 86 19.57 10.39 12.79
CA THR A 86 18.58 10.08 11.74
C THR A 86 17.39 9.32 12.33
N MET A 87 17.63 8.49 13.33
CA MET A 87 16.59 7.82 14.11
C MET A 87 16.31 8.61 15.38
N SER A 88 15.10 9.16 15.50
CA SER A 88 14.67 9.92 16.67
C SER A 88 14.71 9.08 17.96
N GLY A 89 15.11 9.71 19.06
CA GLY A 89 15.06 9.12 20.38
C GLY A 89 16.13 8.07 20.68
N TYR A 90 17.14 7.91 19.81
CA TYR A 90 18.23 6.99 20.08
C TYR A 90 19.07 7.43 21.28
N LYS A 91 19.24 6.52 22.23
CA LYS A 91 20.08 6.68 23.41
C LYS A 91 21.07 5.51 23.48
N PRO A 92 22.39 5.77 23.37
CA PRO A 92 23.39 4.70 23.33
C PRO A 92 23.33 3.72 24.52
N GLU A 93 23.03 4.23 25.71
CA GLU A 93 22.92 3.44 26.95
C GLU A 93 21.68 2.53 26.99
N GLU A 94 20.63 2.86 26.25
CA GLU A 94 19.40 2.07 26.15
C GLU A 94 19.36 1.18 24.88
N GLY A 95 20.37 1.35 23.99
CA GLY A 95 20.49 0.61 22.75
C GLY A 95 19.41 0.98 21.69
N ILE A 96 19.30 0.14 20.67
CA ILE A 96 18.44 0.37 19.50
C ILE A 96 16.95 0.54 19.89
N ARG A 97 16.49 -0.14 20.93
CA ARG A 97 15.10 -0.08 21.40
C ARG A 97 14.65 1.36 21.69
N SER A 98 15.55 2.21 22.19
CA SER A 98 15.25 3.62 22.50
C SER A 98 14.77 4.40 21.26
N ALA A 99 15.27 4.05 20.06
CA ALA A 99 14.82 4.63 18.80
C ALA A 99 13.63 3.88 18.21
N LEU A 100 13.67 2.53 18.18
CA LEU A 100 12.65 1.72 17.50
C LEU A 100 11.28 1.79 18.17
N LYS A 101 11.18 2.10 19.48
CA LYS A 101 9.90 2.31 20.17
C LYS A 101 9.05 3.44 19.56
N HIS A 102 9.69 4.40 18.87
CA HIS A 102 9.03 5.50 18.18
C HIS A 102 8.58 5.15 16.76
N GLY A 103 9.10 4.05 16.18
CA GLY A 103 8.67 3.54 14.89
C GLY A 103 7.28 2.93 14.93
N THR A 104 6.71 2.62 13.76
CA THR A 104 5.37 2.03 13.64
C THR A 104 5.46 0.63 13.07
N LEU A 105 4.95 -0.35 13.80
CA LEU A 105 4.72 -1.71 13.31
C LEU A 105 3.49 -1.71 12.42
N VAL A 106 3.59 -2.22 11.19
CA VAL A 106 2.55 -1.99 10.20
C VAL A 106 2.01 -3.27 9.59
N ILE A 107 0.68 -3.31 9.51
CA ILE A 107 -0.07 -4.40 8.88
C ILE A 107 -0.74 -3.82 7.63
N GLY A 108 -0.58 -4.50 6.50
CA GLY A 108 -1.23 -4.14 5.25
C GLY A 108 -1.99 -5.30 4.65
N GLN A 109 -2.61 -5.04 3.51
CA GLN A 109 -3.39 -6.03 2.78
C GLN A 109 -3.10 -5.99 1.28
N LEU A 110 -3.44 -7.07 0.59
CA LEU A 110 -3.31 -7.26 -0.85
C LEU A 110 -4.56 -7.92 -1.41
N GLY A 111 -5.03 -7.47 -2.57
CA GLY A 111 -6.12 -8.10 -3.32
C GLY A 111 -7.51 -7.78 -2.78
N LEU A 112 -7.75 -6.54 -2.34
CA LEU A 112 -9.07 -6.10 -1.89
C LEU A 112 -10.14 -6.30 -2.98
N ALA A 113 -9.88 -5.88 -4.20
CA ALA A 113 -10.81 -6.00 -5.31
C ALA A 113 -11.20 -7.46 -5.58
N GLU A 114 -10.21 -8.35 -5.63
CA GLU A 114 -10.39 -9.77 -5.89
C GLU A 114 -11.09 -10.47 -4.70
N THR A 115 -10.81 -10.05 -3.48
CA THR A 115 -11.50 -10.53 -2.26
C THR A 115 -12.98 -10.22 -2.33
N LEU A 116 -13.35 -9.00 -2.67
CA LEU A 116 -14.74 -8.59 -2.82
C LEU A 116 -15.42 -9.32 -3.97
N GLN A 117 -14.69 -9.57 -5.05
CA GLN A 117 -15.20 -10.36 -6.17
C GLN A 117 -15.54 -11.80 -5.75
N ILE A 118 -14.71 -12.43 -4.91
CA ILE A 118 -14.98 -13.78 -4.36
C ILE A 118 -16.19 -13.76 -3.43
N LEU A 119 -16.29 -12.76 -2.55
CA LEU A 119 -17.32 -12.70 -1.51
C LEU A 119 -18.69 -12.32 -2.03
N ILE A 120 -18.77 -11.36 -2.97
CA ILE A 120 -20.06 -10.77 -3.41
C ILE A 120 -20.20 -10.60 -4.93
N GLY A 121 -19.22 -11.07 -5.74
CA GLY A 121 -19.24 -10.93 -7.20
C GLY A 121 -19.08 -9.49 -7.70
N LYS A 122 -18.57 -8.57 -6.88
CA LYS A 122 -18.38 -7.15 -7.20
C LYS A 122 -17.12 -6.64 -6.52
N ASP A 123 -16.47 -5.63 -7.08
CA ASP A 123 -15.36 -4.94 -6.44
C ASP A 123 -15.78 -3.58 -5.84
N HIS A 124 -14.84 -2.88 -5.20
CA HIS A 124 -15.07 -1.60 -4.51
C HIS A 124 -15.32 -0.40 -5.46
N THR A 125 -15.36 -0.60 -6.77
CA THR A 125 -15.89 0.42 -7.71
C THR A 125 -17.40 0.49 -7.67
N THR A 126 -18.08 -0.50 -7.09
CA THR A 126 -19.51 -0.51 -6.86
C THR A 126 -19.87 -0.06 -5.45
N LYS A 127 -21.11 0.41 -5.25
CA LYS A 127 -21.56 0.85 -3.92
C LYS A 127 -21.51 -0.28 -2.89
N GLU A 128 -22.01 -1.45 -3.22
CA GLU A 128 -22.03 -2.61 -2.31
C GLU A 128 -20.62 -3.10 -2.00
N GLY A 129 -19.75 -3.15 -3.02
CA GLY A 129 -18.34 -3.49 -2.84
C GLY A 129 -17.62 -2.49 -1.95
N MET A 130 -17.88 -1.18 -2.14
CA MET A 130 -17.31 -0.13 -1.29
C MET A 130 -17.75 -0.24 0.18
N GLU A 131 -19.01 -0.54 0.43
CA GLU A 131 -19.52 -0.73 1.81
C GLU A 131 -18.81 -1.92 2.51
N LEU A 132 -18.62 -3.03 1.79
CA LEU A 132 -17.88 -4.18 2.34
C LEU A 132 -16.38 -3.87 2.50
N ALA A 133 -15.78 -3.15 1.54
CA ALA A 133 -14.40 -2.68 1.64
C ALA A 133 -14.17 -1.84 2.90
N LYS A 134 -15.05 -0.89 3.18
CA LYS A 134 -14.99 -0.06 4.40
C LYS A 134 -15.08 -0.88 5.68
N ARG A 135 -15.91 -1.93 5.71
CA ARG A 135 -15.98 -2.86 6.86
C ARG A 135 -14.66 -3.60 7.06
N ILE A 136 -14.04 -4.07 5.98
CA ILE A 136 -12.75 -4.76 6.01
C ILE A 136 -11.66 -3.82 6.54
N GLU A 137 -11.53 -2.63 5.97
CA GLU A 137 -10.50 -1.67 6.37
C GLU A 137 -10.73 -1.14 7.81
N GLN A 138 -12.00 -1.03 8.24
CA GLN A 138 -12.33 -0.67 9.62
C GLN A 138 -11.81 -1.72 10.61
N LEU A 139 -11.93 -3.02 10.31
CA LEU A 139 -11.39 -4.08 11.16
C LEU A 139 -9.87 -3.94 11.33
N PHE A 140 -9.11 -3.71 10.25
CA PHE A 140 -7.66 -3.45 10.34
C PHE A 140 -7.36 -2.25 11.25
N LYS A 141 -8.08 -1.15 11.07
CA LYS A 141 -7.91 0.08 11.83
C LYS A 141 -8.16 -0.12 13.32
N ASP A 142 -9.26 -0.80 13.65
CA ASP A 142 -9.66 -1.07 15.05
C ASP A 142 -8.64 -1.97 15.73
N ARG A 143 -8.21 -3.05 15.11
CA ARG A 143 -7.20 -3.95 15.67
C ARG A 143 -5.85 -3.27 15.85
N CYS A 144 -5.38 -2.48 14.88
CA CYS A 144 -4.15 -1.70 15.06
C CYS A 144 -4.26 -0.70 16.24
N ALA A 145 -5.42 -0.10 16.44
CA ALA A 145 -5.66 0.81 17.57
C ALA A 145 -5.68 0.06 18.92
N GLU A 146 -6.24 -1.14 18.98
CA GLU A 146 -6.21 -2.02 20.16
C GLU A 146 -4.78 -2.47 20.47
N PHE A 147 -4.03 -2.97 19.47
CA PHE A 147 -2.65 -3.41 19.63
C PHE A 147 -1.74 -2.27 20.13
N LYS A 148 -1.92 -1.07 19.59
CA LYS A 148 -1.18 0.11 20.04
C LYS A 148 -1.34 0.36 21.53
N LYS A 149 -2.55 0.19 22.07
CA LYS A 149 -2.84 0.37 23.50
C LYS A 149 -2.31 -0.78 24.35
N ALA A 150 -2.50 -2.02 23.88
CA ALA A 150 -2.13 -3.22 24.62
C ALA A 150 -0.61 -3.40 24.74
N GLU A 151 0.12 -3.18 23.63
CA GLU A 151 1.55 -3.42 23.57
C GLU A 151 2.40 -2.18 23.89
N HIS A 152 1.79 -1.00 24.05
CA HIS A 152 2.49 0.30 24.19
C HIS A 152 3.51 0.56 23.07
N LEU A 153 3.22 0.11 21.86
CA LEU A 153 3.99 0.32 20.63
C LEU A 153 3.10 0.93 19.56
N ASN A 154 3.68 1.67 18.64
CA ASN A 154 2.90 2.21 17.53
C ASN A 154 2.56 1.09 16.55
N PHE A 155 1.25 0.88 16.32
CA PHE A 155 0.71 0.02 15.26
C PHE A 155 -0.07 0.85 14.26
N GLY A 156 -0.06 0.44 13.00
CA GLY A 156 -0.82 1.14 11.97
C GLY A 156 -1.12 0.31 10.74
N VAL A 157 -2.19 0.71 10.05
CA VAL A 157 -2.57 0.16 8.74
C VAL A 157 -1.72 0.84 7.67
N TYR A 158 -1.02 0.02 6.90
CA TYR A 158 -0.16 0.46 5.81
C TYR A 158 -0.57 -0.20 4.49
N TYR A 159 -1.02 0.58 3.54
CA TYR A 159 -1.31 0.06 2.21
C TYR A 159 -0.01 -0.23 1.48
N THR A 160 0.49 -1.44 1.71
CA THR A 160 1.83 -1.88 1.32
C THR A 160 2.06 -1.74 -0.18
N PRO A 161 3.20 -1.20 -0.64
CA PRO A 161 3.61 -1.28 -2.04
C PRO A 161 4.07 -2.71 -2.34
N ALA A 162 3.13 -3.61 -2.61
CA ALA A 162 3.38 -5.05 -2.66
C ALA A 162 4.17 -5.49 -3.91
N GLU A 163 4.14 -4.71 -5.00
CA GLU A 163 4.94 -4.93 -6.22
C GLU A 163 5.02 -6.42 -6.65
N ASN A 164 6.21 -7.03 -6.59
CA ASN A 164 6.41 -8.42 -6.96
C ASN A 164 5.58 -9.41 -6.13
N LEU A 165 5.15 -9.05 -4.93
CA LEU A 165 4.24 -9.89 -4.13
C LEU A 165 2.89 -10.06 -4.82
N CYS A 166 2.41 -9.04 -5.55
CA CYS A 166 1.16 -9.11 -6.32
C CYS A 166 1.20 -10.28 -7.32
N TYR A 167 2.30 -10.43 -8.05
CA TYR A 167 2.52 -11.55 -8.98
C TYR A 167 2.73 -12.89 -8.24
N THR A 168 3.62 -12.90 -7.25
CA THR A 168 3.95 -14.15 -6.53
C THR A 168 2.74 -14.72 -5.80
N ALA A 169 1.92 -13.86 -5.19
CA ALA A 169 0.69 -14.25 -4.52
C ALA A 169 -0.34 -14.81 -5.53
N MET A 170 -0.51 -14.14 -6.67
CA MET A 170 -1.40 -14.60 -7.73
C MET A 170 -0.98 -15.97 -8.27
N LYS A 171 0.31 -16.17 -8.53
CA LYS A 171 0.81 -17.46 -9.00
C LYS A 171 0.49 -18.59 -8.03
N LYS A 172 0.77 -18.39 -6.74
CA LYS A 172 0.44 -19.38 -5.69
C LYS A 172 -1.06 -19.62 -5.55
N PHE A 173 -1.85 -18.57 -5.74
CA PHE A 173 -3.31 -18.68 -5.72
C PHE A 173 -3.82 -19.52 -6.89
N LYS A 174 -3.33 -19.27 -8.12
CA LYS A 174 -3.67 -20.08 -9.31
C LYS A 174 -3.25 -21.55 -9.15
N ASP A 175 -2.06 -21.80 -8.60
CA ASP A 175 -1.58 -23.16 -8.33
C ASP A 175 -2.53 -23.93 -7.39
N LYS A 176 -3.17 -23.25 -6.42
CA LYS A 176 -4.06 -23.85 -5.43
C LYS A 176 -5.52 -23.91 -5.86
N TYR A 177 -6.03 -22.87 -6.50
CA TYR A 177 -7.47 -22.69 -6.76
C TYR A 177 -7.83 -22.65 -8.24
N GLY A 178 -6.84 -22.62 -9.13
CA GLY A 178 -7.04 -22.47 -10.58
C GLY A 178 -7.32 -21.04 -11.01
N GLU A 179 -7.73 -20.91 -12.27
CA GLU A 179 -8.14 -19.64 -12.86
C GLU A 179 -9.63 -19.39 -12.58
N ILE A 180 -9.93 -18.23 -12.02
CA ILE A 180 -11.29 -17.78 -11.66
C ILE A 180 -11.49 -16.41 -12.32
N GLU A 181 -12.55 -16.28 -13.11
CA GLU A 181 -12.89 -15.05 -13.82
C GLU A 181 -13.01 -13.86 -12.86
N ASN A 182 -12.44 -12.72 -13.23
CA ASN A 182 -12.35 -11.47 -12.43
C ASN A 182 -11.64 -11.59 -11.08
N VAL A 183 -11.01 -12.73 -10.78
CA VAL A 183 -10.23 -12.97 -9.56
C VAL A 183 -8.80 -13.31 -9.90
N SER A 184 -8.58 -14.40 -10.66
CA SER A 184 -7.24 -14.91 -10.98
C SER A 184 -7.02 -15.11 -12.48
N ASP A 185 -7.80 -14.48 -13.31
CA ASP A 185 -7.64 -14.44 -14.77
C ASP A 185 -6.56 -13.45 -15.26
N LYS A 186 -5.88 -12.77 -14.34
CA LYS A 186 -4.72 -11.88 -14.57
C LYS A 186 -3.45 -12.52 -13.98
N ASP A 187 -2.30 -11.88 -14.21
CA ASP A 187 -1.01 -12.38 -13.70
C ASP A 187 -0.65 -11.85 -12.30
N PHE A 188 -1.42 -10.91 -11.76
CA PHE A 188 -1.17 -10.26 -10.49
C PHE A 188 -2.48 -9.88 -9.79
N PHE A 189 -2.45 -9.83 -8.47
CA PHE A 189 -3.50 -9.21 -7.67
C PHE A 189 -3.38 -7.70 -7.67
N THR A 190 -4.52 -7.03 -7.53
CA THR A 190 -4.56 -5.58 -7.33
C THR A 190 -3.90 -5.21 -6.01
N ASN A 191 -3.04 -4.20 -6.05
CA ASN A 191 -2.29 -3.75 -4.89
C ASN A 191 -3.18 -2.95 -3.94
N SER A 192 -3.22 -3.36 -2.67
CA SER A 192 -3.97 -2.70 -1.59
C SER A 192 -5.41 -2.29 -1.99
N ILE A 193 -5.72 -0.99 -1.87
CA ILE A 193 -7.05 -0.41 -2.14
C ILE A 193 -7.21 0.15 -3.55
N HIS A 194 -6.21 -0.05 -4.42
CA HIS A 194 -6.28 0.54 -5.75
C HIS A 194 -7.44 0.01 -6.58
N VAL A 195 -7.97 0.87 -7.43
CA VAL A 195 -8.87 0.43 -8.51
C VAL A 195 -8.05 -0.46 -9.46
N PRO A 196 -8.55 -1.66 -9.81
CA PRO A 196 -7.85 -2.54 -10.73
C PRO A 196 -7.50 -1.85 -12.05
N VAL A 197 -6.26 -2.01 -12.51
CA VAL A 197 -5.73 -1.29 -13.69
C VAL A 197 -6.46 -1.61 -15.00
N TRP A 198 -7.17 -2.73 -15.06
CA TRP A 198 -8.01 -3.09 -16.23
C TRP A 198 -9.40 -2.47 -16.21
N LYS A 199 -9.78 -1.78 -15.12
CA LYS A 199 -11.03 -1.02 -15.06
C LYS A 199 -10.86 0.32 -15.77
N LYS A 200 -11.77 0.61 -16.68
CA LYS A 200 -11.80 1.91 -17.37
C LYS A 200 -12.53 2.92 -16.50
N VAL A 201 -11.76 3.67 -15.74
CA VAL A 201 -12.22 4.79 -14.91
C VAL A 201 -11.45 6.04 -15.28
N SER A 202 -12.09 7.20 -15.21
CA SER A 202 -11.38 8.47 -15.37
C SER A 202 -10.48 8.76 -14.15
N PRO A 203 -9.47 9.63 -14.30
CA PRO A 203 -8.63 10.07 -13.19
C PRO A 203 -9.42 10.56 -11.96
N LEU A 204 -10.47 11.34 -12.18
CA LEU A 204 -11.29 11.90 -11.11
C LEU A 204 -12.14 10.82 -10.43
N GLU A 205 -12.74 9.90 -11.21
CA GLU A 205 -13.47 8.74 -10.66
C GLU A 205 -12.55 7.85 -9.81
N LYS A 206 -11.31 7.61 -10.25
CA LYS A 206 -10.34 6.86 -9.45
C LYS A 206 -10.05 7.53 -8.11
N ILE A 207 -9.83 8.85 -8.13
CA ILE A 207 -9.65 9.64 -6.91
C ILE A 207 -10.88 9.53 -5.99
N ASP A 208 -12.10 9.64 -6.54
CA ASP A 208 -13.35 9.52 -5.79
C ASP A 208 -13.53 8.14 -5.13
N ILE A 209 -13.11 7.09 -5.81
CA ILE A 209 -13.19 5.72 -5.29
C ILE A 209 -12.15 5.53 -4.18
N GLU A 210 -10.87 5.78 -4.46
CA GLU A 210 -9.77 5.49 -3.54
C GLU A 210 -9.78 6.41 -2.29
N SER A 211 -10.20 7.68 -2.43
CA SER A 211 -10.30 8.62 -1.31
C SER A 211 -11.22 8.13 -0.19
N GLN A 212 -12.22 7.33 -0.50
CA GLN A 212 -13.13 6.77 0.50
C GLN A 212 -12.45 5.76 1.44
N LEU A 213 -11.28 5.24 1.06
CA LEU A 213 -10.54 4.23 1.82
C LEU A 213 -9.24 4.76 2.45
N THR A 214 -8.73 5.92 2.00
CA THR A 214 -7.45 6.47 2.49
C THR A 214 -7.43 6.77 3.99
N SER A 215 -8.56 7.17 4.57
CA SER A 215 -8.69 7.51 5.99
C SER A 215 -8.59 6.32 6.96
N TYR A 216 -8.64 5.09 6.44
CA TYR A 216 -8.41 3.88 7.25
C TYR A 216 -6.93 3.60 7.47
N SER A 217 -6.05 4.11 6.58
CA SER A 217 -4.60 3.99 6.74
C SER A 217 -4.05 5.14 7.58
N ASN A 218 -3.30 4.81 8.62
CA ASN A 218 -2.57 5.75 9.45
C ASN A 218 -1.04 5.55 9.41
N ALA A 219 -0.58 4.60 8.59
CA ALA A 219 0.84 4.34 8.38
C ALA A 219 1.29 4.58 6.93
N GLY A 220 0.35 4.88 6.05
CA GLY A 220 0.60 5.40 4.70
C GLY A 220 -0.15 4.69 3.59
N CYS A 221 -0.55 5.49 2.61
CA CYS A 221 -1.15 5.07 1.36
C CYS A 221 -0.73 6.03 0.25
N ILE A 222 -1.01 5.67 -0.99
CA ILE A 222 -0.80 6.51 -2.16
C ILE A 222 -1.92 6.25 -3.16
N THR A 223 -2.32 7.28 -3.89
CA THR A 223 -3.16 7.17 -5.07
C THR A 223 -2.34 7.52 -6.31
N TYR A 224 -2.40 6.67 -7.31
CA TYR A 224 -1.79 6.90 -8.60
C TYR A 224 -2.84 7.22 -9.64
N VAL A 225 -2.57 8.20 -10.48
CA VAL A 225 -3.38 8.53 -11.64
C VAL A 225 -2.54 8.35 -12.90
N GLU A 226 -3.06 7.58 -13.86
CA GLU A 226 -2.45 7.40 -15.16
C GLU A 226 -3.03 8.44 -16.12
N LEU A 227 -2.15 9.23 -16.74
CA LEU A 227 -2.51 10.21 -17.77
C LEU A 227 -1.78 9.91 -19.06
N GLU A 228 -2.35 10.34 -20.17
CA GLU A 228 -1.68 10.28 -21.48
C GLU A 228 -0.51 11.25 -21.57
N SER A 229 0.45 10.99 -22.44
CA SER A 229 1.66 11.81 -22.60
C SER A 229 1.37 13.27 -22.98
N THR A 230 0.25 13.51 -23.66
CA THR A 230 -0.20 14.86 -24.05
C THR A 230 -0.40 15.81 -22.88
N CYS A 231 -0.66 15.29 -21.67
CA CYS A 231 -0.85 16.08 -20.46
C CYS A 231 0.42 16.84 -20.05
N LYS A 232 1.62 16.40 -20.47
CA LYS A 232 2.91 17.07 -20.18
C LYS A 232 2.92 18.55 -20.57
N ASN A 233 2.12 18.93 -21.56
CA ASN A 233 2.03 20.30 -22.06
C ASN A 233 0.81 21.07 -21.55
N ASN A 234 0.03 20.48 -20.66
CA ASN A 234 -1.19 21.07 -20.09
C ASN A 234 -1.10 21.19 -18.57
N LEU A 235 -0.36 22.22 -18.12
CA LEU A 235 -0.13 22.45 -16.69
C LEU A 235 -1.41 22.78 -15.93
N GLU A 236 -2.37 23.45 -16.59
CA GLU A 236 -3.66 23.79 -15.98
C GLU A 236 -4.47 22.51 -15.65
N ALA A 237 -4.52 21.55 -16.56
CA ALA A 237 -5.17 20.27 -16.29
C ALA A 237 -4.47 19.47 -15.17
N LEU A 238 -3.13 19.51 -15.11
CA LEU A 238 -2.37 18.88 -14.03
C LEU A 238 -2.68 19.53 -12.68
N GLU A 239 -2.73 20.87 -12.63
CA GLU A 239 -3.09 21.63 -11.43
C GLU A 239 -4.50 21.30 -10.95
N GLN A 240 -5.47 21.20 -11.86
CA GLN A 240 -6.85 20.83 -11.54
C GLN A 240 -6.93 19.43 -10.91
N ILE A 241 -6.19 18.44 -11.45
CA ILE A 241 -6.18 17.08 -10.90
C ILE A 241 -5.52 17.06 -9.51
N VAL A 242 -4.41 17.79 -9.32
CA VAL A 242 -3.73 17.86 -8.01
C VAL A 242 -4.66 18.52 -6.98
N ASN A 243 -5.28 19.65 -7.32
CA ASN A 243 -6.21 20.33 -6.43
C ASN A 243 -7.39 19.42 -6.07
N TYR A 244 -7.95 18.71 -7.05
CA TYR A 244 -9.02 17.75 -6.79
C TYR A 244 -8.60 16.63 -5.83
N ALA A 245 -7.41 16.06 -6.00
CA ALA A 245 -6.89 15.06 -5.08
C ALA A 245 -6.69 15.61 -3.65
N MET A 246 -6.26 16.87 -3.52
CA MET A 246 -6.13 17.56 -2.21
C MET A 246 -7.50 17.81 -1.58
N ASP A 247 -8.49 18.24 -2.35
CA ASP A 247 -9.87 18.47 -1.88
C ASP A 247 -10.56 17.16 -1.42
N LYS A 248 -10.06 16.00 -1.88
CA LYS A 248 -10.50 14.66 -1.46
C LYS A 248 -9.66 14.05 -0.33
N ASP A 249 -8.80 14.85 0.31
CA ASP A 249 -7.93 14.39 1.41
C ASP A 249 -7.03 13.21 1.03
N ILE A 250 -6.57 13.13 -0.23
CA ILE A 250 -5.58 12.14 -0.65
C ILE A 250 -4.23 12.49 0.00
N PRO A 251 -3.69 11.66 0.90
CA PRO A 251 -2.51 12.05 1.68
C PRO A 251 -1.19 11.96 0.91
N TYR A 252 -1.15 11.17 -0.15
CA TYR A 252 -0.01 11.06 -1.05
C TYR A 252 -0.49 10.70 -2.46
N PHE A 253 -0.07 11.48 -3.41
CA PHE A 253 -0.56 11.44 -4.78
C PHE A 253 0.58 11.43 -5.79
N ALA A 254 0.43 10.65 -6.85
CA ALA A 254 1.38 10.62 -7.95
C ALA A 254 0.67 10.53 -9.30
N ILE A 255 1.12 11.34 -10.24
CA ILE A 255 0.70 11.29 -11.64
C ILE A 255 1.73 10.48 -12.42
N ASN A 256 1.29 9.42 -13.06
CA ASN A 256 2.08 8.63 -13.98
C ASN A 256 1.71 8.97 -15.42
N VAL A 257 2.73 9.12 -16.25
CA VAL A 257 2.59 9.27 -17.70
C VAL A 257 3.35 8.13 -18.34
N PRO A 258 2.74 7.38 -19.27
CA PRO A 258 3.45 6.36 -20.02
C PRO A 258 4.72 6.95 -20.65
N ASN A 259 5.79 6.16 -20.66
CA ASN A 259 7.07 6.60 -21.20
C ASN A 259 7.75 5.43 -21.89
N ASP A 260 7.61 5.39 -23.21
CA ASP A 260 8.23 4.40 -24.05
C ASP A 260 9.54 4.96 -24.61
N THR A 261 10.54 4.11 -24.72
CA THR A 261 11.84 4.50 -25.25
C THR A 261 12.20 3.61 -26.44
N CYS A 262 12.48 4.23 -27.58
CA CYS A 262 13.06 3.51 -28.70
C CYS A 262 14.52 3.20 -28.40
N LEU A 263 14.88 1.92 -28.42
CA LEU A 263 16.24 1.46 -28.13
C LEU A 263 17.23 1.75 -29.26
N GLU A 264 16.75 2.07 -30.47
CA GLU A 264 17.60 2.39 -31.62
C GLU A 264 17.97 3.88 -31.69
N CYS A 265 16.99 4.80 -31.57
CA CYS A 265 17.23 6.22 -31.73
C CYS A 265 17.14 7.04 -30.43
N GLY A 266 16.75 6.40 -29.30
CA GLY A 266 16.62 7.07 -28.01
C GLY A 266 15.40 7.99 -27.89
N TYR A 267 14.50 8.02 -28.89
CA TYR A 267 13.27 8.80 -28.78
C TYR A 267 12.38 8.28 -27.65
N THR A 268 11.86 9.18 -26.85
CA THR A 268 11.06 8.87 -25.68
C THR A 268 9.75 9.62 -25.70
N ASP A 269 8.64 8.91 -25.69
CA ASP A 269 7.27 9.41 -25.61
C ASP A 269 6.30 8.24 -25.41
N GLU A 270 4.99 8.47 -25.49
CA GLU A 270 3.98 7.42 -25.56
C GLU A 270 3.80 6.96 -27.01
N PHE A 271 4.16 5.72 -27.30
CA PHE A 271 3.92 5.06 -28.59
C PHE A 271 3.86 3.54 -28.40
N ASN A 272 3.02 2.86 -29.20
CA ASN A 272 2.74 1.45 -28.96
C ASN A 272 3.78 0.52 -29.59
N ASP A 273 3.65 0.25 -30.88
CA ASP A 273 4.38 -0.86 -31.51
C ASP A 273 5.62 -0.40 -32.31
N LYS A 274 5.65 0.86 -32.75
CA LYS A 274 6.72 1.40 -33.59
C LYS A 274 7.13 2.81 -33.19
N CYS A 275 8.42 3.06 -33.20
CA CYS A 275 8.96 4.39 -33.00
C CYS A 275 8.49 5.33 -34.12
N PRO A 276 7.86 6.46 -33.82
CA PRO A 276 7.38 7.42 -34.84
C PRO A 276 8.51 8.12 -35.57
N ILE A 277 9.75 8.10 -35.04
CA ILE A 277 10.92 8.79 -35.62
C ILE A 277 11.68 7.85 -36.56
N CYS A 278 12.03 6.63 -36.15
CA CYS A 278 12.89 5.75 -36.96
C CYS A 278 12.19 4.46 -37.44
N GLY A 279 10.93 4.24 -37.05
CA GLY A 279 10.15 3.06 -37.45
C GLY A 279 10.55 1.75 -36.76
N SER A 280 11.51 1.78 -35.83
CA SER A 280 11.96 0.59 -35.10
C SER A 280 10.85 0.02 -34.22
N GLU A 281 10.81 -1.31 -34.13
CA GLU A 281 9.95 -2.07 -33.19
C GLU A 281 10.69 -2.44 -31.89
N HIS A 282 11.98 -2.09 -31.77
CA HIS A 282 12.76 -2.29 -30.55
C HIS A 282 12.42 -1.20 -29.53
N ILE A 283 11.35 -1.45 -28.75
CA ILE A 283 10.78 -0.47 -27.84
C ILE A 283 10.81 -1.02 -26.42
N GLN A 284 11.32 -0.23 -25.49
CA GLN A 284 11.18 -0.44 -24.07
C GLN A 284 9.93 0.31 -23.59
N GLN A 285 8.93 -0.43 -23.12
CA GLN A 285 7.70 0.14 -22.58
C GLN A 285 7.75 0.24 -21.06
N LEU A 286 7.33 1.39 -20.53
CA LEU A 286 7.15 1.58 -19.09
C LEU A 286 5.66 1.80 -18.80
N ARG A 287 5.05 0.82 -18.13
CA ARG A 287 3.64 0.82 -17.74
C ARG A 287 3.49 0.42 -16.28
N ARG A 288 2.50 1.00 -15.61
CA ARG A 288 2.07 0.50 -14.30
C ARG A 288 1.13 -0.69 -14.49
N VAL A 289 1.26 -1.72 -13.65
CA VAL A 289 0.49 -2.97 -13.81
C VAL A 289 -0.28 -3.40 -12.55
N THR A 290 0.04 -2.90 -11.38
CA THR A 290 -0.56 -3.39 -10.12
C THR A 290 -1.41 -2.36 -9.36
N GLY A 291 -1.69 -1.23 -9.98
CA GLY A 291 -2.53 -0.19 -9.37
C GLY A 291 -1.81 1.09 -8.99
#